data_41cf44b69ad3ab4ca0b01b1768ff25e1
#
_entry.id   41cf44b69ad3ab4ca0b01b1768ff25e1
#
_cell.length_a   1.000
_cell.length_b   1.000
_cell.length_c   1.000
_cell.angle_alpha   90.00
_cell.angle_beta   90.00
_cell.angle_gamma   90.00
#
_symmetry.space_group_name_H-M   'P 1'
#
loop_
_entity.id
_entity.type
_entity.pdbx_description
1 polymer ?
#
loop_
_entity_poly.entity_id
_entity_poly.type
_entity_poly.pdbx_seq_one_letter_code
_entity_poly.pdbx_strand_id
1 'polypeptide(L)'
;IGFDTAVNTAMEAIDKVRDTSTSHERCSIIEVMGRDAGYLALWCGIANGAERILMPEEHDYDEAAIVADIQECRKRGKKNYIIINAEGIGDSINMAKRIEEATGMETRATIIGHMQRGGSPTCKDRVYASIMGAMAVDLLVAGKSNRVVGYKHGQYVDFDIDEALGMKKGIPQYQYDVAKALAL
;
A
#
# COMPACT_ATOMS: atom_id res chain seq x y z
N ILE A 1 -14.20 4.92 1.19
CA ILE A 1 -14.06 4.48 2.59
C ILE A 1 -13.46 3.08 2.63
N GLY A 2 -12.94 2.68 3.80
CA GLY A 2 -12.28 1.37 3.96
C GLY A 2 -10.77 1.40 3.75
N PHE A 3 -10.20 2.50 3.27
CA PHE A 3 -8.76 2.64 3.05
C PHE A 3 -7.96 2.55 4.36
N ASP A 4 -8.39 3.30 5.38
CA ASP A 4 -7.73 3.32 6.69
C ASP A 4 -7.79 1.95 7.37
N THR A 5 -8.93 1.27 7.27
CA THR A 5 -9.10 -0.11 7.77
C THR A 5 -8.17 -1.08 7.04
N ALA A 6 -8.10 -1.01 5.71
CA ALA A 6 -7.26 -1.90 4.91
C ALA A 6 -5.76 -1.71 5.20
N VAL A 7 -5.31 -0.46 5.39
CA VAL A 7 -3.93 -0.16 5.80
C VAL A 7 -3.64 -0.75 7.18
N ASN A 8 -4.51 -0.52 8.17
CA ASN A 8 -4.28 -1.03 9.53
C ASN A 8 -4.28 -2.57 9.58
N THR A 9 -5.15 -3.23 8.82
CA THR A 9 -5.12 -4.70 8.69
C THR A 9 -3.81 -5.19 8.07
N ALA A 10 -3.32 -4.51 7.03
CA ALA A 10 -2.03 -4.83 6.43
C ALA A 10 -0.88 -4.61 7.43
N MET A 11 -0.92 -3.52 8.19
CA MET A 11 0.10 -3.20 9.22
C MET A 11 0.24 -4.33 10.23
N GLU A 12 -0.87 -4.85 10.77
CA GLU A 12 -0.82 -5.98 11.72
C GLU A 12 -0.16 -7.23 11.12
N ALA A 13 -0.40 -7.49 9.84
CA ALA A 13 0.22 -8.62 9.14
C ALA A 13 1.72 -8.38 8.88
N ILE A 14 2.08 -7.17 8.46
CA ILE A 14 3.47 -6.78 8.16
C ILE A 14 4.33 -6.82 9.42
N ASP A 15 3.82 -6.33 10.55
CA ASP A 15 4.54 -6.37 11.83
C ASP A 15 4.87 -7.82 12.24
N LYS A 16 3.91 -8.75 12.10
CA LYS A 16 4.15 -10.17 12.38
C LYS A 16 5.19 -10.79 11.45
N VAL A 17 5.18 -10.42 10.17
CA VAL A 17 6.17 -10.88 9.19
C VAL A 17 7.55 -10.31 9.52
N ARG A 18 7.62 -9.02 9.90
CA ARG A 18 8.86 -8.34 10.29
C ARG A 18 9.53 -9.03 11.48
N ASP A 19 8.77 -9.30 12.54
CA ASP A 19 9.28 -9.98 13.73
C ASP A 19 9.92 -11.32 13.37
N THR A 20 9.25 -12.08 12.49
CA THR A 20 9.75 -13.36 12.01
C THR A 20 10.99 -13.20 11.11
N SER A 21 10.98 -12.19 10.22
CA SER A 21 12.09 -11.94 9.28
C SER A 21 13.37 -11.50 9.98
N THR A 22 13.23 -10.72 11.06
CA THR A 22 14.38 -10.23 11.84
C THR A 22 15.15 -11.38 12.50
N SER A 23 14.45 -12.42 12.99
CA SER A 23 15.07 -13.58 13.63
C SER A 23 15.73 -14.54 12.66
N HIS A 24 15.41 -14.50 11.37
CA HIS A 24 15.86 -15.49 10.38
C HIS A 24 16.71 -14.90 9.24
N GLU A 25 17.07 -13.64 9.28
CA GLU A 25 17.88 -12.96 8.25
C GLU A 25 17.32 -13.11 6.83
N ARG A 26 16.03 -12.76 6.65
CA ARG A 26 15.27 -13.00 5.41
C ARG A 26 14.90 -11.71 4.68
N CYS A 27 14.70 -11.84 3.36
CA CYS A 27 13.94 -10.90 2.58
C CYS A 27 12.45 -11.31 2.59
N SER A 28 11.57 -10.36 2.83
CA SER A 28 10.12 -10.56 2.80
C SER A 28 9.47 -9.67 1.78
N ILE A 29 8.80 -10.26 0.80
CA ILE A 29 7.94 -9.55 -0.15
C ILE A 29 6.52 -9.67 0.35
N ILE A 30 5.90 -8.54 0.68
CA ILE A 30 4.54 -8.51 1.20
C ILE A 30 3.63 -7.86 0.18
N GLU A 31 2.76 -8.67 -0.42
CA GLU A 31 1.80 -8.18 -1.40
C GLU A 31 0.55 -7.65 -0.72
N VAL A 32 0.22 -6.39 -1.03
CA VAL A 32 -0.96 -5.70 -0.52
C VAL A 32 -1.93 -5.39 -1.65
N MET A 33 -3.21 -5.31 -1.31
CA MET A 33 -4.26 -4.93 -2.25
C MET A 33 -4.06 -3.51 -2.78
N GLY A 34 -4.81 -3.15 -3.81
CA GLY A 34 -4.83 -1.81 -4.41
C GLY A 34 -5.25 -1.84 -5.86
N ARG A 35 -5.43 -3.02 -6.47
CA ARG A 35 -5.69 -3.22 -7.89
C ARG A 35 -4.60 -2.50 -8.71
N ASP A 36 -4.95 -1.49 -9.51
CA ASP A 36 -4.04 -0.73 -10.37
C ASP A 36 -3.48 0.53 -9.67
N ALA A 37 -3.53 0.59 -8.33
CA ALA A 37 -3.10 1.74 -7.55
C ALA A 37 -2.22 1.37 -6.35
N GLY A 38 -1.11 2.07 -6.19
CA GLY A 38 -0.09 1.83 -5.17
C GLY A 38 -0.30 2.52 -3.82
N TYR A 39 -1.47 3.17 -3.58
CA TYR A 39 -1.67 3.94 -2.33
C TYR A 39 -1.56 3.13 -1.06
N LEU A 40 -2.13 1.91 -1.04
CA LEU A 40 -2.02 1.01 0.12
C LEU A 40 -0.57 0.60 0.32
N ALA A 41 0.14 0.24 -0.76
CA ALA A 41 1.55 -0.12 -0.70
C ALA A 41 2.40 1.04 -0.18
N LEU A 42 2.18 2.26 -0.67
CA LEU A 42 2.89 3.46 -0.22
C LEU A 42 2.71 3.70 1.28
N TRP A 43 1.47 3.69 1.77
CA TRP A 43 1.19 3.92 3.18
C TRP A 43 1.75 2.82 4.07
N CYS A 44 1.58 1.56 3.69
CA CYS A 44 2.18 0.44 4.41
C CYS A 44 3.70 0.53 4.43
N GLY A 45 4.33 0.86 3.30
CA GLY A 45 5.77 0.97 3.20
C GLY A 45 6.36 2.09 4.05
N ILE A 46 5.75 3.30 4.02
CA ILE A 46 6.17 4.42 4.88
C ILE A 46 6.01 4.05 6.35
N ALA A 47 4.85 3.52 6.73
CA ALA A 47 4.54 3.22 8.12
C ALA A 47 5.44 2.14 8.73
N ASN A 48 5.91 1.21 7.91
CA ASN A 48 6.80 0.12 8.32
C ASN A 48 8.28 0.40 8.05
N GLY A 49 8.63 1.49 7.34
CA GLY A 49 10.00 1.73 6.92
C GLY A 49 10.52 0.61 6.01
N ALA A 50 9.72 0.18 5.05
CA ALA A 50 10.10 -0.83 4.09
C ALA A 50 11.25 -0.33 3.19
N GLU A 51 12.19 -1.21 2.85
CA GLU A 51 13.34 -0.86 2.00
C GLU A 51 12.96 -0.59 0.57
N ARG A 52 11.88 -1.24 0.09
CA ARG A 52 11.32 -0.99 -1.24
C ARG A 52 9.80 -1.02 -1.22
N ILE A 53 9.21 -0.16 -2.04
CA ILE A 53 7.77 -0.12 -2.29
C ILE A 53 7.60 -0.18 -3.80
N LEU A 54 6.93 -1.23 -4.28
CA LEU A 54 6.67 -1.43 -5.71
C LEU A 54 5.21 -1.04 -6.00
N MET A 55 5.04 -0.11 -6.94
CA MET A 55 3.74 0.47 -7.24
C MET A 55 3.49 0.52 -8.75
N PRO A 56 2.24 0.28 -9.22
CA PRO A 56 1.92 0.33 -10.65
C PRO A 56 2.18 1.68 -11.31
N GLU A 57 2.14 2.75 -10.54
CA GLU A 57 2.42 4.10 -11.02
C GLU A 57 3.90 4.35 -11.33
N GLU A 58 4.79 3.49 -10.81
CA GLU A 58 6.20 3.46 -11.18
C GLU A 58 6.38 2.40 -12.27
N HIS A 59 6.45 2.83 -13.51
CA HIS A 59 6.57 1.94 -14.66
C HIS A 59 7.93 1.24 -14.78
N ASP A 60 8.92 1.67 -14.02
CA ASP A 60 10.33 1.25 -14.19
C ASP A 60 10.91 0.66 -12.89
N TYR A 61 10.19 -0.29 -12.22
CA TYR A 61 10.86 -0.99 -11.15
C TYR A 61 11.94 -1.91 -11.73
N ASP A 62 13.17 -1.77 -11.21
CA ASP A 62 14.32 -2.56 -11.63
C ASP A 62 14.66 -3.61 -10.58
N GLU A 63 14.43 -4.89 -10.92
CA GLU A 63 14.74 -6.01 -10.04
C GLU A 63 16.25 -6.16 -9.80
N ALA A 64 17.08 -5.78 -10.77
CA ALA A 64 18.53 -5.77 -10.59
C ALA A 64 18.97 -4.72 -9.55
N ALA A 65 18.31 -3.56 -9.51
CA ALA A 65 18.55 -2.55 -8.48
C ALA A 65 18.13 -3.06 -7.09
N ILE A 66 17.02 -3.81 -6.98
CA ILE A 66 16.60 -4.44 -5.71
C ILE A 66 17.66 -5.44 -5.22
N VAL A 67 18.16 -6.29 -6.11
CA VAL A 67 19.21 -7.26 -5.79
C VAL A 67 20.48 -6.56 -5.31
N ALA A 68 20.90 -5.48 -6.00
CA ALA A 68 22.06 -4.70 -5.60
C ALA A 68 21.89 -4.06 -4.21
N ASP A 69 20.71 -3.51 -3.93
CA ASP A 69 20.41 -2.92 -2.63
C ASP A 69 20.42 -3.95 -1.49
N ILE A 70 19.86 -5.13 -1.72
CA ILE A 70 19.90 -6.23 -0.73
C ILE A 70 21.35 -6.61 -0.42
N GLN A 71 22.19 -6.74 -1.44
CA GLN A 71 23.61 -7.07 -1.28
C GLN A 71 24.36 -5.99 -0.51
N GLU A 72 24.08 -4.71 -0.78
CA GLU A 72 24.68 -3.60 -0.07
C GLU A 72 24.21 -3.50 1.38
N CYS A 73 22.91 -3.70 1.65
CA CYS A 73 22.36 -3.75 2.99
C CYS A 73 23.01 -4.86 3.83
N ARG A 74 23.23 -6.04 3.24
CA ARG A 74 23.94 -7.15 3.92
C ARG A 74 25.39 -6.79 4.28
N LYS A 75 26.10 -6.11 3.39
CA LYS A 75 27.49 -5.64 3.69
C LYS A 75 27.52 -4.68 4.88
N ARG A 76 26.47 -3.88 5.05
CA ARG A 76 26.29 -2.97 6.19
C ARG A 76 25.80 -3.67 7.46
N GLY A 77 25.61 -4.99 7.44
CA GLY A 77 25.17 -5.79 8.59
C GLY A 77 23.66 -5.81 8.79
N LYS A 78 22.86 -5.34 7.82
CA LYS A 78 21.40 -5.41 7.88
C LYS A 78 20.94 -6.86 7.65
N LYS A 79 20.11 -7.37 8.55
CA LYS A 79 19.74 -8.79 8.59
C LYS A 79 18.42 -9.10 7.90
N ASN A 80 17.57 -8.12 7.72
CA ASN A 80 16.27 -8.28 7.08
C ASN A 80 16.07 -7.24 5.98
N TYR A 81 15.20 -7.56 5.02
CA TYR A 81 14.83 -6.66 3.94
C TYR A 81 13.34 -6.84 3.64
N ILE A 82 12.59 -5.74 3.63
CA ILE A 82 11.15 -5.77 3.43
C ILE A 82 10.80 -5.03 2.15
N ILE A 83 10.08 -5.71 1.27
CA ILE A 83 9.52 -5.16 0.04
C ILE A 83 8.01 -5.17 0.18
N ILE A 84 7.38 -4.01 0.08
CA ILE A 84 5.93 -3.92 -0.06
C ILE A 84 5.60 -3.89 -1.55
N ASN A 85 4.88 -4.90 -2.02
CA ASN A 85 4.48 -5.02 -3.42
C ASN A 85 2.99 -4.76 -3.58
N ALA A 86 2.61 -3.82 -4.44
CA ALA A 86 1.21 -3.64 -4.81
C ALA A 86 0.75 -4.79 -5.71
N GLU A 87 -0.45 -5.32 -5.50
CA GLU A 87 -1.01 -6.43 -6.31
C GLU A 87 -1.03 -6.14 -7.82
N GLY A 88 -1.08 -4.87 -8.20
CA GLY A 88 -1.04 -4.45 -9.61
C GLY A 88 0.31 -4.70 -10.30
N ILE A 89 1.40 -4.83 -9.55
CA ILE A 89 2.70 -5.32 -10.05
C ILE A 89 2.64 -6.84 -10.21
N GLY A 90 2.04 -7.54 -9.23
CA GLY A 90 1.91 -9.00 -9.24
C GLY A 90 3.22 -9.75 -9.05
N ASP A 91 3.21 -11.01 -9.44
CA ASP A 91 4.37 -11.93 -9.54
C ASP A 91 5.21 -12.11 -8.26
N SER A 92 4.68 -11.72 -7.09
CA SER A 92 5.42 -11.74 -5.81
C SER A 92 6.10 -13.08 -5.51
N ILE A 93 5.47 -14.20 -5.86
CA ILE A 93 6.00 -15.55 -5.59
C ILE A 93 7.23 -15.85 -6.47
N ASN A 94 7.17 -15.54 -7.77
CA ASN A 94 8.31 -15.78 -8.65
C ASN A 94 9.40 -14.73 -8.44
N MET A 95 9.04 -13.48 -8.14
CA MET A 95 9.97 -12.44 -7.72
C MET A 95 10.79 -12.90 -6.50
N ALA A 96 10.15 -13.50 -5.50
CA ALA A 96 10.85 -14.03 -4.33
C ALA A 96 11.89 -15.08 -4.71
N LYS A 97 11.56 -16.01 -5.61
CA LYS A 97 12.50 -17.02 -6.09
C LYS A 97 13.70 -16.40 -6.82
N ARG A 98 13.45 -15.46 -7.74
CA ARG A 98 14.53 -14.82 -8.50
C ARG A 98 15.45 -13.99 -7.59
N ILE A 99 14.90 -13.28 -6.60
CA ILE A 99 15.71 -12.52 -5.64
C ILE A 99 16.53 -13.48 -4.76
N GLU A 100 15.95 -14.59 -4.30
CA GLU A 100 16.68 -15.60 -3.54
C GLU A 100 17.82 -16.21 -4.34
N GLU A 101 17.58 -16.61 -5.59
CA GLU A 101 18.62 -17.12 -6.50
C GLU A 101 19.74 -16.14 -6.74
N ALA A 102 19.43 -14.84 -6.92
CA ALA A 102 20.40 -13.80 -7.21
C ALA A 102 21.21 -13.33 -5.99
N THR A 103 20.62 -13.39 -4.79
CA THR A 103 21.23 -12.83 -3.57
C THR A 103 21.76 -13.90 -2.62
N GLY A 104 21.27 -15.15 -2.72
CA GLY A 104 21.47 -16.20 -1.74
C GLY A 104 20.81 -15.91 -0.38
N MET A 105 19.91 -14.92 -0.31
CA MET A 105 19.13 -14.58 0.87
C MET A 105 17.78 -15.26 0.79
N GLU A 106 17.41 -16.07 1.80
CA GLU A 106 16.08 -16.68 1.85
C GLU A 106 15.02 -15.60 1.67
N THR A 107 14.19 -15.75 0.63
CA THR A 107 13.19 -14.75 0.27
C THR A 107 11.80 -15.37 0.23
N ARG A 108 10.86 -14.80 0.94
CA ARG A 108 9.49 -15.29 1.02
C ARG A 108 8.48 -14.24 0.61
N ALA A 109 7.50 -14.67 -0.19
CA ALA A 109 6.33 -13.86 -0.52
C ALA A 109 5.18 -14.17 0.45
N THR A 110 4.54 -13.12 0.94
CA THR A 110 3.32 -13.17 1.74
C THR A 110 2.26 -12.35 1.06
N ILE A 111 1.20 -12.98 0.58
CA ILE A 111 0.07 -12.32 -0.08
C ILE A 111 -1.03 -12.12 0.95
N ILE A 112 -1.28 -10.88 1.37
CA ILE A 112 -2.32 -10.58 2.36
C ILE A 112 -3.72 -10.73 1.74
N GLY A 113 -3.90 -10.24 0.52
CA GLY A 113 -5.12 -10.45 -0.26
C GLY A 113 -6.40 -10.03 0.47
N HIS A 114 -7.42 -10.87 0.41
CA HIS A 114 -8.75 -10.59 0.95
C HIS A 114 -8.81 -10.33 2.46
N MET A 115 -7.79 -10.70 3.22
CA MET A 115 -7.72 -10.36 4.64
C MET A 115 -7.81 -8.86 4.89
N GLN A 116 -7.30 -8.02 3.97
CA GLN A 116 -7.39 -6.57 4.07
C GLN A 116 -8.82 -6.02 3.92
N ARG A 117 -9.76 -6.80 3.41
CA ARG A 117 -11.18 -6.42 3.28
C ARG A 117 -11.99 -6.76 4.53
N GLY A 118 -11.44 -7.57 5.41
CA GLY A 118 -12.11 -8.03 6.63
C GLY A 118 -11.83 -7.16 7.84
N GLY A 119 -12.37 -7.59 8.96
CA GLY A 119 -12.19 -6.93 10.26
C GLY A 119 -13.18 -5.81 10.55
N SER A 120 -13.02 -5.22 11.73
CA SER A 120 -13.83 -4.09 12.17
C SER A 120 -13.30 -2.79 11.57
N PRO A 121 -14.17 -1.94 10.99
CA PRO A 121 -13.76 -0.65 10.48
C PRO A 121 -13.12 0.22 11.57
N THR A 122 -12.08 0.97 11.22
CA THR A 122 -11.46 1.95 12.10
C THR A 122 -12.44 3.08 12.44
N CYS A 123 -12.17 3.81 13.51
CA CYS A 123 -12.95 4.99 13.88
C CYS A 123 -13.05 5.99 12.72
N LYS A 124 -11.95 6.22 12.02
CA LYS A 124 -11.89 7.15 10.89
C LYS A 124 -12.82 6.72 9.75
N ASP A 125 -12.78 5.46 9.33
CA ASP A 125 -13.67 4.96 8.29
C ASP A 125 -15.14 5.02 8.70
N ARG A 126 -15.47 4.77 9.98
CA ARG A 126 -16.85 4.88 10.50
C ARG A 126 -17.35 6.31 10.45
N VAL A 127 -16.54 7.27 10.91
CA VAL A 127 -16.89 8.71 10.90
C VAL A 127 -17.09 9.18 9.46
N TYR A 128 -16.18 8.84 8.57
CA TYR A 128 -16.30 9.23 7.16
C TYR A 128 -17.54 8.63 6.51
N ALA A 129 -17.81 7.35 6.74
CA ALA A 129 -19.01 6.68 6.21
C ALA A 129 -20.29 7.34 6.70
N SER A 130 -20.38 7.68 8.00
CA SER A 130 -21.56 8.30 8.59
C SER A 130 -21.83 9.69 8.02
N ILE A 131 -20.78 10.53 7.91
CA ILE A 131 -20.92 11.90 7.38
C ILE A 131 -21.23 11.86 5.88
N MET A 132 -20.54 11.03 5.11
CA MET A 132 -20.82 10.89 3.68
C MET A 132 -22.22 10.34 3.42
N GLY A 133 -22.70 9.41 4.26
CA GLY A 133 -24.06 8.88 4.18
C GLY A 133 -25.12 9.96 4.45
N ALA A 134 -24.95 10.78 5.49
CA ALA A 134 -25.82 11.90 5.77
C ALA A 134 -25.84 12.91 4.61
N MET A 135 -24.66 13.30 4.10
CA MET A 135 -24.55 14.21 2.96
C MET A 135 -25.25 13.65 1.71
N ALA A 136 -25.15 12.34 1.46
CA ALA A 136 -25.83 11.73 0.32
C ALA A 136 -27.37 11.84 0.45
N VAL A 137 -27.90 11.68 1.66
CA VAL A 137 -29.34 11.88 1.93
C VAL A 137 -29.74 13.33 1.73
N ASP A 138 -28.97 14.30 2.23
CA ASP A 138 -29.23 15.73 2.06
C ASP A 138 -29.26 16.12 0.57
N LEU A 139 -28.36 15.58 -0.24
CA LEU A 139 -28.35 15.79 -1.69
C LEU A 139 -29.63 15.26 -2.34
N LEU A 140 -30.10 14.07 -1.95
CA LEU A 140 -31.35 13.50 -2.48
C LEU A 140 -32.57 14.34 -2.05
N VAL A 141 -32.62 14.77 -0.81
CA VAL A 141 -33.71 15.67 -0.31
C VAL A 141 -33.70 16.99 -1.07
N ALA A 142 -32.52 17.51 -1.44
CA ALA A 142 -32.38 18.72 -2.27
C ALA A 142 -32.68 18.46 -3.78
N GLY A 143 -33.15 17.26 -4.16
CA GLY A 143 -33.47 16.90 -5.52
C GLY A 143 -32.24 16.69 -6.43
N LYS A 144 -31.05 16.57 -5.87
CA LYS A 144 -29.83 16.28 -6.64
C LYS A 144 -29.67 14.77 -6.81
N SER A 145 -29.42 14.35 -8.03
CA SER A 145 -29.12 12.96 -8.40
C SER A 145 -27.77 12.88 -9.12
N ASN A 146 -27.31 11.68 -9.40
CA ASN A 146 -26.07 11.42 -10.12
C ASN A 146 -24.82 12.04 -9.43
N ARG A 147 -24.77 11.97 -8.10
CA ARG A 147 -23.67 12.56 -7.28
C ARG A 147 -22.82 11.49 -6.63
N VAL A 148 -21.52 11.73 -6.58
CA VAL A 148 -20.54 10.97 -5.78
C VAL A 148 -20.12 11.83 -4.60
N VAL A 149 -20.27 11.29 -3.40
CA VAL A 149 -19.82 11.95 -2.17
C VAL A 149 -18.41 11.46 -1.83
N GLY A 150 -17.52 12.37 -1.50
CA GLY A 150 -16.13 12.08 -1.20
C GLY A 150 -15.54 12.97 -0.10
N TYR A 151 -14.27 12.68 0.23
CA TYR A 151 -13.47 13.50 1.13
C TYR A 151 -12.22 13.95 0.41
N LYS A 152 -12.00 15.27 0.30
CA LYS A 152 -10.89 15.86 -0.43
C LYS A 152 -10.38 17.12 0.28
N HIS A 153 -9.06 17.20 0.48
CA HIS A 153 -8.39 18.35 1.11
C HIS A 153 -9.00 18.77 2.46
N GLY A 154 -9.34 17.81 3.32
CA GLY A 154 -9.90 18.10 4.64
C GLY A 154 -11.41 18.36 4.66
N GLN A 155 -12.10 18.28 3.52
CA GLN A 155 -13.52 18.62 3.39
C GLN A 155 -14.33 17.48 2.77
N TYR A 156 -15.59 17.37 3.17
CA TYR A 156 -16.56 16.52 2.51
C TYR A 156 -17.11 17.27 1.31
N VAL A 157 -17.10 16.63 0.16
CA VAL A 157 -17.42 17.22 -1.14
C VAL A 157 -18.32 16.29 -1.94
N ASP A 158 -19.07 16.85 -2.89
CA ASP A 158 -19.82 16.07 -3.87
C ASP A 158 -19.43 16.50 -5.30
N PHE A 159 -19.44 15.52 -6.18
CA PHE A 159 -19.14 15.70 -7.60
C PHE A 159 -20.23 15.06 -8.45
N ASP A 160 -20.38 15.52 -9.66
CA ASP A 160 -21.10 14.74 -10.68
C ASP A 160 -20.38 13.42 -10.93
N ILE A 161 -21.13 12.34 -11.21
CA ILE A 161 -20.51 11.01 -11.36
C ILE A 161 -19.58 10.94 -12.57
N ASP A 162 -19.91 11.61 -13.67
CA ASP A 162 -19.07 11.60 -14.86
C ASP A 162 -17.80 12.42 -14.65
N GLU A 163 -17.91 13.54 -13.93
CA GLU A 163 -16.77 14.32 -13.48
C GLU A 163 -15.86 13.47 -12.57
N ALA A 164 -16.43 12.81 -11.57
CA ALA A 164 -15.69 11.97 -10.63
C ALA A 164 -14.95 10.82 -11.30
N LEU A 165 -15.58 10.17 -12.28
CA LEU A 165 -14.97 9.08 -13.06
C LEU A 165 -13.83 9.58 -13.96
N GLY A 166 -13.88 10.83 -14.41
CA GLY A 166 -12.81 11.47 -15.19
C GLY A 166 -11.60 11.93 -14.36
N MET A 167 -11.72 11.98 -13.04
CA MET A 167 -10.64 12.44 -12.16
C MET A 167 -9.49 11.43 -12.12
N LYS A 168 -8.29 11.89 -12.46
CA LYS A 168 -7.05 11.12 -12.27
C LYS A 168 -6.44 11.48 -10.92
N LYS A 169 -5.99 10.48 -10.20
CA LYS A 169 -5.27 10.63 -8.94
C LYS A 169 -3.87 10.06 -9.12
N GLY A 170 -2.85 10.91 -8.96
CA GLY A 170 -1.45 10.50 -8.97
C GLY A 170 -0.94 10.23 -7.56
N ILE A 171 0.17 9.51 -7.44
CA ILE A 171 0.87 9.30 -6.17
C ILE A 171 1.36 10.66 -5.64
N PRO A 172 1.18 10.94 -4.32
CA PRO A 172 1.73 12.14 -3.72
C PRO A 172 3.26 12.08 -3.72
N GLN A 173 3.89 12.85 -4.61
CA GLN A 173 5.35 12.81 -4.82
C GLN A 173 6.15 12.98 -3.53
N TYR A 174 5.76 13.93 -2.68
CA TYR A 174 6.45 14.15 -1.40
C TYR A 174 6.43 12.91 -0.48
N GLN A 175 5.30 12.21 -0.40
CA GLN A 175 5.21 10.97 0.40
C GLN A 175 6.12 9.88 -0.16
N TYR A 176 6.19 9.78 -1.47
CA TYR A 176 7.07 8.85 -2.15
C TYR A 176 8.56 9.18 -1.92
N ASP A 177 8.93 10.45 -1.98
CA ASP A 177 10.30 10.89 -1.71
C ASP A 177 10.70 10.62 -0.24
N VAL A 178 9.76 10.82 0.70
CA VAL A 178 9.94 10.43 2.11
C VAL A 178 10.14 8.92 2.24
N ALA A 179 9.34 8.10 1.54
CA ALA A 179 9.50 6.65 1.57
C ALA A 179 10.90 6.23 1.11
N LYS A 180 11.40 6.81 0.02
CA LYS A 180 12.78 6.57 -0.46
C LYS A 180 13.85 6.99 0.55
N ALA A 181 13.65 8.12 1.22
CA ALA A 181 14.59 8.61 2.23
C ALA A 181 14.63 7.74 3.50
N LEU A 182 13.52 7.09 3.85
CA LEU A 182 13.42 6.17 5.00
C LEU A 182 13.96 4.77 4.71
N ALA A 183 14.12 4.41 3.46
CA ALA A 183 14.58 3.08 3.00
C ALA A 183 16.10 2.85 3.15
N LEU A 184 16.83 3.67 3.89
CA LEU A 184 18.30 3.65 4.05
C LEU A 184 18.80 2.59 5.02
#